data_6b972900180895f159d04f5318c23fb2
#
_entry.id   6b972900180895f159d04f5318c23fb2
#
_cell.length_a   1.000
_cell.length_b   1.000
_cell.length_c   1.000
_cell.angle_alpha   90.00
_cell.angle_beta   90.00
_cell.angle_gamma   90.00
#
_symmetry.space_group_name_H-M   'P 1'
#
loop_
_entity.id
_entity.type
_entity.pdbx_description
1 polymer ?
#
loop_
_entity_poly.entity_id
_entity_poly.type
_entity_poly.pdbx_seq_one_letter_code
_entity_poly.pdbx_strand_id
1 'polypeptide(L)'
;MLKGIIEIDNIINEFLEQFDCTATAGTDFEYIYTESLLHYTLIVSDKNEIQFMNSVNRCNPKVTCDIFLWSILHELGHHETIDDLTDDDAYISYWIKCMVNEKLMDENEYYDCPDEKAATEWAVSYANSHIEELSNLWIKLQAAIMNFYIVNEIEI
;
A
#
# COMPACT_ATOMS: atom_id res chain seq x y z
N MET A 1 -23.45 5.82 0.24
CA MET A 1 -22.13 5.82 -0.43
C MET A 1 -21.59 7.24 -0.47
N LEU A 2 -20.34 7.41 -0.11
CA LEU A 2 -19.68 8.72 -0.19
C LEU A 2 -19.49 9.12 -1.66
N LYS A 3 -19.73 10.40 -1.97
CA LYS A 3 -19.60 10.93 -3.33
C LYS A 3 -18.12 11.00 -3.73
N GLY A 4 -17.81 10.76 -5.00
CA GLY A 4 -16.46 10.88 -5.54
C GLY A 4 -15.59 9.63 -5.39
N ILE A 5 -16.04 8.61 -4.64
CA ILE A 5 -15.25 7.38 -4.45
C ILE A 5 -15.09 6.58 -5.74
N ILE A 6 -16.09 6.61 -6.62
CA ILE A 6 -16.08 5.88 -7.90
C ILE A 6 -14.95 6.40 -8.80
N GLU A 7 -14.71 7.71 -8.79
CA GLU A 7 -13.61 8.30 -9.57
C GLU A 7 -12.25 7.82 -9.07
N ILE A 8 -12.06 7.76 -7.76
CA ILE A 8 -10.83 7.24 -7.14
C ILE A 8 -10.65 5.76 -7.49
N ASP A 9 -11.71 4.94 -7.32
CA ASP A 9 -11.70 3.53 -7.69
C ASP A 9 -11.29 3.34 -9.15
N ASN A 10 -11.85 4.13 -10.06
CA ASN A 10 -11.57 4.01 -11.49
C ASN A 10 -10.12 4.35 -11.81
N ILE A 11 -9.55 5.38 -11.20
CA ILE A 11 -8.16 5.77 -11.41
C ILE A 11 -7.21 4.67 -10.92
N ILE A 12 -7.45 4.14 -9.72
CA ILE A 12 -6.63 3.08 -9.15
C ILE A 12 -6.75 1.80 -9.98
N ASN A 13 -7.96 1.40 -10.35
CA ASN A 13 -8.19 0.18 -11.13
C ASN A 13 -7.62 0.27 -12.55
N GLU A 14 -7.65 1.43 -13.19
CA GLU A 14 -6.98 1.63 -14.48
C GLU A 14 -5.46 1.36 -14.35
N PHE A 15 -4.83 1.86 -13.30
CA PHE A 15 -3.42 1.59 -13.03
C PHE A 15 -3.15 0.11 -12.75
N LEU A 16 -4.05 -0.56 -11.99
CA LEU A 16 -3.88 -1.95 -11.57
C LEU A 16 -4.17 -2.99 -12.69
N GLU A 17 -4.81 -2.59 -13.79
CA GLU A 17 -5.11 -3.52 -14.90
C GLU A 17 -3.88 -4.27 -15.40
N GLN A 18 -2.73 -3.60 -15.48
CA GLN A 18 -1.48 -4.20 -15.94
C GLN A 18 -0.96 -5.31 -15.00
N PHE A 19 -1.49 -5.42 -13.78
CA PHE A 19 -1.05 -6.39 -12.77
C PHE A 19 -2.09 -7.48 -12.51
N ASP A 20 -3.20 -7.53 -13.24
CA ASP A 20 -4.32 -8.46 -12.98
C ASP A 20 -4.82 -8.39 -11.53
N CYS A 21 -4.90 -7.18 -10.99
CA CYS A 21 -5.34 -6.88 -9.64
C CYS A 21 -6.42 -5.81 -9.69
N THR A 22 -7.36 -5.85 -8.75
CA THR A 22 -8.40 -4.84 -8.60
C THR A 22 -8.35 -4.21 -7.22
N ALA A 23 -8.92 -3.02 -7.07
CA ALA A 23 -8.98 -2.31 -5.80
C ALA A 23 -10.40 -1.83 -5.51
N THR A 24 -10.72 -1.77 -4.22
CA THR A 24 -11.96 -1.17 -3.73
C THR A 24 -11.66 -0.45 -2.40
N ALA A 25 -12.45 0.59 -2.12
CA ALA A 25 -12.35 1.28 -0.84
C ALA A 25 -12.74 0.36 0.32
N GLY A 26 -12.00 0.43 1.39
CA GLY A 26 -12.22 -0.32 2.62
C GLY A 26 -11.92 0.52 3.85
N THR A 27 -11.73 -0.14 4.97
CA THR A 27 -11.43 0.50 6.26
C THR A 27 -9.94 0.56 6.56
N ASP A 28 -9.13 -0.15 5.79
CA ASP A 28 -7.69 -0.23 5.96
C ASP A 28 -7.02 -0.54 4.62
N PHE A 29 -5.69 -0.42 4.56
CA PHE A 29 -4.91 -0.96 3.46
C PHE A 29 -4.68 -2.44 3.70
N GLU A 30 -5.10 -3.27 2.74
CA GLU A 30 -5.01 -4.72 2.85
C GLU A 30 -5.01 -5.37 1.47
N TYR A 31 -4.19 -6.39 1.29
CA TYR A 31 -4.23 -7.23 0.11
C TYR A 31 -4.87 -8.58 0.43
N ILE A 32 -5.91 -8.94 -0.30
CA ILE A 32 -6.64 -10.21 -0.14
C ILE A 32 -6.17 -11.17 -1.23
N TYR A 33 -5.30 -12.08 -0.85
CA TYR A 33 -4.63 -13.02 -1.74
C TYR A 33 -5.61 -13.87 -2.58
N THR A 34 -6.63 -14.43 -1.95
CA THR A 34 -7.59 -15.34 -2.62
C THR A 34 -8.44 -14.64 -3.68
N GLU A 35 -8.54 -13.32 -3.66
CA GLU A 35 -9.39 -12.52 -4.54
C GLU A 35 -8.60 -11.61 -5.49
N SER A 36 -7.26 -11.58 -5.38
CA SER A 36 -6.42 -10.59 -6.06
C SER A 36 -6.97 -9.17 -5.91
N LEU A 37 -7.39 -8.86 -4.68
CA LEU A 37 -8.10 -7.63 -4.35
C LEU A 37 -7.31 -6.82 -3.34
N LEU A 38 -7.10 -5.54 -3.67
CA LEU A 38 -6.48 -4.55 -2.81
C LEU A 38 -7.54 -3.65 -2.19
N HIS A 39 -7.59 -3.58 -0.87
CA HIS A 39 -8.36 -2.57 -0.18
C HIS A 39 -7.50 -1.33 0.08
N TYR A 40 -8.09 -0.15 -0.08
CA TYR A 40 -7.47 1.12 0.27
C TYR A 40 -8.38 1.95 1.15
N THR A 41 -7.80 2.87 1.90
CA THR A 41 -8.56 3.82 2.73
C THR A 41 -8.06 5.24 2.49
N LEU A 42 -8.98 6.20 2.57
CA LEU A 42 -8.65 7.62 2.49
C LEU A 42 -8.29 8.21 3.85
N ILE A 43 -8.52 7.45 4.91
CA ILE A 43 -8.18 7.84 6.29
C ILE A 43 -6.99 7.01 6.72
N VAL A 44 -5.80 7.61 6.69
CA VAL A 44 -4.56 6.96 7.15
C VAL A 44 -4.43 7.17 8.65
N SER A 45 -4.23 6.07 9.39
CA SER A 45 -3.97 6.15 10.82
C SER A 45 -2.54 6.61 11.09
N ASP A 46 -2.36 7.70 11.85
CA ASP A 46 -1.05 8.24 12.22
C ASP A 46 -0.16 7.21 12.94
N LYS A 47 -0.76 6.21 13.57
CA LYS A 47 -0.06 5.27 14.45
C LYS A 47 0.96 4.39 13.74
N ASN A 48 0.66 3.95 12.51
CA ASN A 48 1.52 3.03 11.75
C ASN A 48 2.30 3.74 10.63
N GLU A 49 2.04 5.03 10.43
CA GLU A 49 2.62 5.81 9.34
C GLU A 49 4.14 5.90 9.44
N ILE A 50 4.66 6.19 10.63
CA ILE A 50 6.10 6.36 10.87
C ILE A 50 6.87 5.07 10.61
N GLN A 51 6.40 3.94 11.13
CA GLN A 51 7.03 2.63 10.94
C GLN A 51 7.01 2.20 9.48
N PHE A 52 5.87 2.41 8.82
CA PHE A 52 5.75 2.11 7.40
C PHE A 52 6.72 2.96 6.56
N MET A 53 6.75 4.28 6.78
CA MET A 53 7.66 5.16 6.04
C MET A 53 9.13 4.88 6.35
N ASN A 54 9.46 4.46 7.55
CA ASN A 54 10.81 4.00 7.87
C ASN A 54 11.20 2.77 7.02
N SER A 55 10.27 1.83 6.81
CA SER A 55 10.52 0.66 5.98
C SER A 55 10.74 1.05 4.51
N VAL A 56 9.95 1.98 3.99
CA VAL A 56 10.12 2.53 2.63
C VAL A 56 11.49 3.20 2.49
N ASN A 57 11.85 4.07 3.44
CA ASN A 57 13.10 4.82 3.40
C ASN A 57 14.34 3.93 3.49
N ARG A 58 14.25 2.79 4.18
CA ARG A 58 15.34 1.79 4.21
C ARG A 58 15.63 1.18 2.84
N CYS A 59 14.67 1.19 1.94
CA CYS A 59 14.84 0.67 0.57
C CYS A 59 15.41 1.72 -0.41
N ASN A 60 15.81 2.89 0.07
CA ASN A 60 16.43 3.97 -0.73
C ASN A 60 15.57 4.43 -1.92
N PRO A 61 14.37 4.96 -1.69
CA PRO A 61 13.55 5.49 -2.76
C PRO A 61 14.23 6.69 -3.43
N LYS A 62 14.17 6.73 -4.75
CA LYS A 62 14.68 7.85 -5.58
C LYS A 62 13.60 8.88 -5.88
N VAL A 63 12.36 8.60 -5.47
CA VAL A 63 11.21 9.45 -5.70
C VAL A 63 10.55 9.77 -4.37
N THR A 64 9.89 10.94 -4.30
CA THR A 64 9.03 11.29 -3.19
C THR A 64 7.59 11.05 -3.61
N CYS A 65 6.93 10.11 -2.95
CA CYS A 65 5.51 9.82 -3.14
C CYS A 65 4.75 10.14 -1.86
N ASP A 66 3.46 10.47 -2.02
CA ASP A 66 2.55 10.54 -0.89
C ASP A 66 2.39 9.17 -0.23
N ILE A 67 2.16 9.16 1.08
CA ILE A 67 1.97 7.91 1.83
C ILE A 67 0.82 7.06 1.29
N PHE A 68 -0.24 7.70 0.80
CA PHE A 68 -1.35 6.99 0.16
C PHE A 68 -0.87 6.16 -1.02
N LEU A 69 -0.07 6.77 -1.90
CA LEU A 69 0.48 6.06 -3.06
C LEU A 69 1.48 4.97 -2.66
N TRP A 70 2.34 5.23 -1.66
CA TRP A 70 3.23 4.21 -1.12
C TRP A 70 2.46 3.02 -0.55
N SER A 71 1.34 3.26 0.13
CA SER A 71 0.50 2.21 0.68
C SER A 71 -0.15 1.36 -0.41
N ILE A 72 -0.66 2.00 -1.49
CA ILE A 72 -1.17 1.28 -2.67
C ILE A 72 -0.07 0.40 -3.28
N LEU A 73 1.12 0.94 -3.47
CA LEU A 73 2.24 0.19 -4.06
C LEU A 73 2.70 -0.95 -3.17
N HIS A 74 2.67 -0.77 -1.84
CA HIS A 74 3.01 -1.83 -0.89
C HIS A 74 2.02 -3.00 -0.97
N GLU A 75 0.72 -2.72 -0.98
CA GLU A 75 -0.30 -3.78 -1.11
C GLU A 75 -0.20 -4.47 -2.48
N LEU A 76 0.07 -3.72 -3.54
CA LEU A 76 0.37 -4.30 -4.84
C LEU A 76 1.65 -5.16 -4.81
N GLY A 77 2.63 -4.76 -4.02
CA GLY A 77 3.84 -5.54 -3.77
C GLY A 77 3.55 -6.92 -3.19
N HIS A 78 2.57 -7.03 -2.29
CA HIS A 78 2.11 -8.33 -1.81
C HIS A 78 1.56 -9.19 -2.96
N HIS A 79 0.76 -8.60 -3.84
CA HIS A 79 0.23 -9.30 -5.01
C HIS A 79 1.35 -9.82 -5.92
N GLU A 80 2.37 -9.01 -6.16
CA GLU A 80 3.46 -9.33 -7.09
C GLU A 80 4.50 -10.29 -6.51
N THR A 81 4.65 -10.37 -5.19
CA THR A 81 5.72 -11.14 -4.56
C THR A 81 5.25 -12.40 -3.85
N ILE A 82 3.93 -12.60 -3.67
CA ILE A 82 3.43 -13.70 -2.84
C ILE A 82 3.83 -15.08 -3.35
N ASP A 83 3.86 -15.26 -4.67
CA ASP A 83 4.23 -16.54 -5.27
C ASP A 83 5.73 -16.86 -5.17
N ASP A 84 6.56 -15.85 -4.86
CA ASP A 84 8.00 -16.02 -4.67
C ASP A 84 8.36 -16.42 -3.22
N LEU A 85 7.40 -16.38 -2.30
CA LEU A 85 7.62 -16.76 -0.91
C LEU A 85 7.65 -18.28 -0.76
N THR A 86 8.60 -18.75 0.03
CA THR A 86 8.69 -20.17 0.42
C THR A 86 7.80 -20.44 1.65
N ASP A 87 7.58 -21.73 1.96
CA ASP A 87 6.87 -22.11 3.20
C ASP A 87 7.62 -21.63 4.45
N ASP A 88 8.94 -21.63 4.39
CA ASP A 88 9.78 -21.12 5.49
C ASP A 88 9.59 -19.62 5.69
N ASP A 89 9.55 -18.85 4.60
CA ASP A 89 9.28 -17.40 4.65
C ASP A 89 7.90 -17.12 5.24
N ALA A 90 6.88 -17.87 4.81
CA ALA A 90 5.53 -17.74 5.35
C ALA A 90 5.46 -18.04 6.85
N TYR A 91 6.17 -19.06 7.30
CA TYR A 91 6.25 -19.42 8.72
C TYR A 91 6.94 -18.31 9.53
N ILE A 92 8.07 -17.80 9.06
CA ILE A 92 8.80 -16.73 9.73
C ILE A 92 7.95 -15.45 9.78
N SER A 93 7.27 -15.10 8.69
CA SER A 93 6.35 -13.95 8.65
C SER A 93 5.24 -14.07 9.69
N TYR A 94 4.60 -15.22 9.74
CA TYR A 94 3.55 -15.50 10.73
C TYR A 94 4.09 -15.34 12.17
N TRP A 95 5.26 -15.91 12.44
CA TRP A 95 5.85 -15.88 13.77
C TRP A 95 6.20 -14.46 14.23
N ILE A 96 6.85 -13.66 13.35
CA ILE A 96 7.17 -12.26 13.64
C ILE A 96 5.90 -11.44 13.90
N LYS A 97 4.88 -11.60 13.05
CA LYS A 97 3.60 -10.89 13.23
C LYS A 97 2.93 -11.22 14.55
N CYS A 98 2.95 -12.49 14.97
CA CYS A 98 2.44 -12.90 16.28
C CYS A 98 3.22 -12.22 17.40
N MET A 99 4.55 -12.21 17.32
CA MET A 99 5.41 -11.61 18.36
C MET A 99 5.21 -10.11 18.47
N VAL A 100 5.04 -9.40 17.34
CA VAL A 100 4.75 -7.95 17.34
C VAL A 100 3.36 -7.68 17.94
N ASN A 101 2.34 -8.46 17.54
CA ASN A 101 0.98 -8.30 18.07
C ASN A 101 0.88 -8.60 19.57
N GLU A 102 1.67 -9.53 20.08
CA GLU A 102 1.79 -9.82 21.51
C GLU A 102 2.74 -8.83 22.23
N LYS A 103 3.30 -7.88 21.51
CA LYS A 103 4.22 -6.84 22.02
C LYS A 103 5.51 -7.39 22.64
N LEU A 104 5.96 -8.55 22.14
CA LEU A 104 7.26 -9.13 22.51
C LEU A 104 8.39 -8.60 21.61
N MET A 105 8.05 -7.95 20.50
CA MET A 105 8.96 -7.31 19.55
C MET A 105 8.52 -5.88 19.24
N ASP A 106 9.44 -5.06 18.75
CA ASP A 106 9.16 -3.72 18.28
C ASP A 106 8.25 -3.75 17.03
N GLU A 107 7.32 -2.80 16.90
CA GLU A 107 6.45 -2.65 15.73
C GLU A 107 7.24 -2.48 14.42
N ASN A 108 8.46 -1.93 14.47
CA ASN A 108 9.36 -1.86 13.31
C ASN A 108 9.67 -3.25 12.74
N GLU A 109 9.73 -4.27 13.58
CA GLU A 109 10.02 -5.65 13.17
C GLU A 109 8.87 -6.28 12.38
N TYR A 110 7.66 -5.72 12.44
CA TYR A 110 6.56 -6.11 11.58
C TYR A 110 6.93 -5.98 10.09
N TYR A 111 7.59 -4.87 9.72
CA TYR A 111 8.02 -4.63 8.34
C TYR A 111 9.32 -5.38 7.97
N ASP A 112 9.96 -6.04 8.91
CA ASP A 112 11.07 -6.96 8.66
C ASP A 112 10.60 -8.39 8.37
N CYS A 113 9.29 -8.68 8.55
CA CYS A 113 8.71 -9.94 8.10
C CYS A 113 8.99 -10.18 6.63
N PRO A 114 9.34 -11.39 6.20
CA PRO A 114 9.69 -11.66 4.80
C PRO A 114 8.67 -11.18 3.77
N ASP A 115 7.37 -11.37 4.03
CA ASP A 115 6.31 -10.91 3.12
C ASP A 115 6.17 -9.39 3.09
N GLU A 116 6.21 -8.73 4.26
CA GLU A 116 6.13 -7.28 4.34
C GLU A 116 7.35 -6.61 3.72
N LYS A 117 8.53 -7.16 3.99
CA LYS A 117 9.79 -6.68 3.42
C LYS A 117 9.81 -6.82 1.90
N ALA A 118 9.41 -7.97 1.38
CA ALA A 118 9.32 -8.20 -0.07
C ALA A 118 8.36 -7.23 -0.73
N ALA A 119 7.20 -6.96 -0.14
CA ALA A 119 6.22 -6.01 -0.65
C ALA A 119 6.79 -4.59 -0.71
N THR A 120 7.46 -4.13 0.35
CA THR A 120 8.08 -2.80 0.40
C THR A 120 9.23 -2.67 -0.60
N GLU A 121 10.10 -3.66 -0.70
CA GLU A 121 11.20 -3.68 -1.66
C GLU A 121 10.69 -3.63 -3.10
N TRP A 122 9.64 -4.39 -3.40
CA TRP A 122 8.99 -4.34 -4.71
C TRP A 122 8.43 -2.95 -5.01
N ALA A 123 7.71 -2.36 -4.04
CA ALA A 123 7.10 -1.04 -4.20
C ALA A 123 8.15 0.04 -4.53
N VAL A 124 9.26 0.07 -3.80
CA VAL A 124 10.32 1.05 -4.02
C VAL A 124 11.03 0.79 -5.35
N SER A 125 11.31 -0.47 -5.69
CA SER A 125 11.92 -0.83 -6.97
C SER A 125 11.05 -0.42 -8.16
N TYR A 126 9.75 -0.68 -8.08
CA TYR A 126 8.80 -0.26 -9.10
C TYR A 126 8.78 1.27 -9.24
N ALA A 127 8.66 1.98 -8.12
CA ALA A 127 8.63 3.44 -8.11
C ALA A 127 9.90 4.05 -8.74
N ASN A 128 11.06 3.52 -8.39
CA ASN A 128 12.34 3.98 -8.92
C ASN A 128 12.46 3.80 -10.44
N SER A 129 11.78 2.80 -10.99
CA SER A 129 11.80 2.47 -12.42
C SER A 129 10.65 3.10 -13.22
N HIS A 130 9.64 3.68 -12.57
CA HIS A 130 8.41 4.18 -13.20
C HIS A 130 8.03 5.57 -12.69
N ILE A 131 9.01 6.46 -12.58
CA ILE A 131 8.86 7.79 -11.98
C ILE A 131 7.77 8.61 -12.70
N GLU A 132 7.81 8.65 -14.03
CA GLU A 132 6.86 9.42 -14.83
C GLU A 132 5.44 8.88 -14.72
N GLU A 133 5.28 7.56 -14.81
CA GLU A 133 3.98 6.90 -14.64
C GLU A 133 3.35 7.22 -13.29
N LEU A 134 4.13 7.12 -12.21
CA LEU A 134 3.65 7.41 -10.86
C LEU A 134 3.36 8.87 -10.63
N SER A 135 4.13 9.78 -11.23
CA SER A 135 3.86 11.22 -11.18
C SER A 135 2.51 11.53 -11.83
N ASN A 136 2.24 10.96 -13.00
CA ASN A 136 0.97 11.13 -13.70
C ASN A 136 -0.20 10.52 -12.93
N LEU A 137 -0.01 9.34 -12.37
CA LEU A 137 -1.01 8.69 -11.51
C LEU A 137 -1.34 9.56 -10.29
N TRP A 138 -0.32 10.10 -9.63
CA TRP A 138 -0.51 10.92 -8.43
C TRP A 138 -1.25 12.22 -8.75
N ILE A 139 -0.97 12.87 -9.88
CA ILE A 139 -1.71 14.07 -10.31
C ILE A 139 -3.20 13.78 -10.43
N LYS A 140 -3.58 12.67 -11.05
CA LYS A 140 -4.98 12.25 -11.18
C LYS A 140 -5.61 11.92 -9.81
N LEU A 141 -4.91 11.14 -9.00
CA LEU A 141 -5.38 10.74 -7.67
C LEU A 141 -5.56 11.95 -6.75
N GLN A 142 -4.59 12.85 -6.73
CA GLN A 142 -4.65 14.04 -5.88
C GLN A 142 -5.89 14.88 -6.20
N ALA A 143 -6.17 15.10 -7.49
CA ALA A 143 -7.36 15.85 -7.91
C ALA A 143 -8.66 15.15 -7.49
N ALA A 144 -8.75 13.84 -7.66
CA ALA A 144 -9.92 13.06 -7.27
C ALA A 144 -10.11 13.00 -5.74
N ILE A 145 -9.02 12.87 -4.99
CA ILE A 145 -9.06 12.87 -3.51
C ILE A 145 -9.49 14.24 -2.98
N MET A 146 -8.96 15.32 -3.52
CA MET A 146 -9.38 16.68 -3.15
C MET A 146 -10.87 16.89 -3.43
N ASN A 147 -11.35 16.45 -4.59
CA ASN A 147 -12.78 16.51 -4.90
C ASN A 147 -13.61 15.69 -3.92
N PHE A 148 -13.14 14.50 -3.54
CA PHE A 148 -13.80 13.66 -2.54
C PHE A 148 -13.99 14.40 -1.21
N TYR A 149 -12.94 15.07 -0.71
CA TYR A 149 -13.04 15.87 0.52
C TYR A 149 -14.02 17.03 0.40
N ILE A 150 -13.99 17.75 -0.73
CA ILE A 150 -14.85 18.89 -0.98
C ILE A 150 -16.33 18.48 -1.03
N VAL A 151 -16.68 17.46 -1.82
CA VAL A 151 -18.09 17.06 -2.02
C VAL A 151 -18.69 16.36 -0.81
N ASN A 152 -17.89 15.85 0.10
CA ASN A 152 -18.35 15.24 1.35
C ASN A 152 -18.18 16.16 2.57
N GLU A 153 -17.74 17.41 2.34
CA GLU A 153 -17.55 18.41 3.42
C GLU A 153 -16.60 17.91 4.53
N ILE A 154 -15.56 17.17 4.14
CA ILE A 154 -14.56 16.65 5.09
C ILE A 154 -13.44 17.68 5.22
N GLU A 155 -13.09 18.06 6.44
CA GLU A 155 -11.96 18.94 6.71
C GLU A 155 -10.64 18.22 6.40
N ILE A 156 -9.74 18.95 5.78
CA ILE A 156 -8.41 18.45 5.40
C ILE A 156 -7.42 18.73 6.55
#